data_bbd956281ac24790095e4be29bc9b66c
#
_entry.id   bbd956281ac24790095e4be29bc9b66c
#
_cell.length_a   1.000
_cell.length_b   1.000
_cell.length_c   1.000
_cell.angle_alpha   90.00
_cell.angle_beta   90.00
_cell.angle_gamma   90.00
#
_symmetry.space_group_name_H-M   'P 1'
#
loop_
_entity.id
_entity.type
_entity.pdbx_description
1 polymer ?
#
loop_
_entity_poly.entity_id
_entity_poly.type
_entity_poly.pdbx_seq_one_letter_code
_entity_poly.pdbx_strand_id
1 'polypeptide(L)'
;KAQGSSSLQYDHRSRGRMNNSLNLTEQQIADKLGSVPYVIRFKVEPGKNIILDDLIRGVVQFDSGQLDDKVLMKSDGMPTYHLANVVDDYLMKITHVIRGEEWLPSAPLHVLLYEAFGWNQVMPRFAHLPLLMRPDGNGKLSKRDADQHGFPIFPLNWKDPATGEIAKG
;
A
#
# COMPACT_ATOMS: atom_id res chain seq x y z
N LYS A 1 -18.49 -24.13 -4.75
CA LYS A 1 -17.14 -23.77 -5.26
C LYS A 1 -17.29 -23.60 -6.77
N ALA A 2 -17.51 -22.36 -7.24
CA ALA A 2 -17.46 -22.02 -8.65
C ALA A 2 -16.00 -21.93 -9.10
N GLN A 3 -15.73 -22.47 -10.27
CA GLN A 3 -14.44 -22.47 -10.94
C GLN A 3 -13.93 -21.01 -11.11
N GLY A 4 -12.67 -20.80 -10.78
CA GLY A 4 -12.00 -19.52 -10.91
C GLY A 4 -11.94 -18.75 -9.58
N SER A 5 -11.03 -19.17 -8.71
CA SER A 5 -10.72 -18.49 -7.44
C SER A 5 -9.91 -17.24 -7.69
N SER A 6 -10.55 -16.16 -8.13
CA SER A 6 -10.13 -14.84 -7.69
C SER A 6 -10.56 -14.70 -6.23
N SER A 7 -9.65 -14.37 -5.33
CA SER A 7 -9.99 -14.08 -3.94
C SER A 7 -11.18 -13.12 -3.91
N LEU A 8 -12.21 -13.42 -3.11
CA LEU A 8 -13.38 -12.57 -2.96
C LEU A 8 -12.90 -11.20 -2.46
N GLN A 9 -12.89 -10.23 -3.35
CA GLN A 9 -12.54 -8.86 -3.04
C GLN A 9 -13.79 -8.07 -2.69
N TYR A 10 -13.66 -7.12 -1.76
CA TYR A 10 -14.70 -6.14 -1.50
C TYR A 10 -14.48 -4.95 -2.45
N ASP A 11 -15.19 -4.95 -3.57
CA ASP A 11 -15.04 -4.00 -4.67
C ASP A 11 -16.40 -3.51 -5.21
N HIS A 12 -16.39 -2.75 -6.30
CA HIS A 12 -17.60 -2.24 -6.97
C HIS A 12 -18.59 -3.35 -7.38
N ARG A 13 -18.15 -4.60 -7.59
CA ARG A 13 -18.98 -5.75 -7.99
C ARG A 13 -19.69 -6.39 -6.80
N SER A 14 -19.05 -6.36 -5.64
CA SER A 14 -19.51 -7.05 -4.43
C SER A 14 -20.23 -6.12 -3.44
N ARG A 15 -19.80 -4.83 -3.33
CA ARG A 15 -20.32 -3.89 -2.32
C ARG A 15 -21.83 -3.68 -2.35
N GLY A 16 -22.46 -3.75 -3.54
CA GLY A 16 -23.92 -3.62 -3.68
C GLY A 16 -24.74 -4.72 -3.00
N ARG A 17 -24.09 -5.85 -2.64
CA ARG A 17 -24.70 -6.99 -1.94
C ARG A 17 -24.24 -7.13 -0.49
N MET A 18 -23.39 -6.24 -0.03
CA MET A 18 -22.81 -6.27 1.31
C MET A 18 -23.55 -5.32 2.25
N ASN A 19 -23.46 -5.58 3.55
CA ASN A 19 -24.01 -4.70 4.58
C ASN A 19 -23.09 -3.48 4.76
N ASN A 20 -23.47 -2.36 4.16
CA ASN A 20 -22.72 -1.11 4.20
C ASN A 20 -23.67 0.11 4.07
N SER A 21 -23.15 1.30 4.31
CA SER A 21 -23.92 2.54 4.28
C SER A 21 -24.56 2.88 2.93
N LEU A 22 -24.09 2.31 1.81
CA LEU A 22 -24.67 2.55 0.48
C LEU A 22 -26.04 1.84 0.29
N ASN A 23 -26.27 0.80 1.10
CA ASN A 23 -27.46 -0.07 1.03
C ASN A 23 -28.42 0.14 2.23
N LEU A 24 -28.17 1.14 3.07
CA LEU A 24 -28.94 1.44 4.27
C LEU A 24 -29.56 2.83 4.16
N THR A 25 -30.70 3.04 4.83
CA THR A 25 -31.27 4.36 5.01
C THR A 25 -30.46 5.17 6.03
N GLU A 26 -30.58 6.50 6.01
CA GLU A 26 -29.92 7.37 6.98
C GLU A 26 -30.23 7.01 8.43
N GLN A 27 -31.51 6.67 8.71
CA GLN A 27 -31.92 6.22 10.04
C GLN A 27 -31.21 4.91 10.44
N GLN A 28 -31.13 3.94 9.54
CA GLN A 28 -30.44 2.68 9.80
C GLN A 28 -28.93 2.88 10.00
N ILE A 29 -28.32 3.85 9.30
CA ILE A 29 -26.92 4.21 9.52
C ILE A 29 -26.75 4.81 10.90
N ALA A 30 -27.59 5.79 11.28
CA ALA A 30 -27.54 6.45 12.59
C ALA A 30 -27.68 5.44 13.74
N ASP A 31 -28.66 4.51 13.64
CA ASP A 31 -28.90 3.47 14.64
C ASP A 31 -27.70 2.53 14.82
N LYS A 32 -26.96 2.28 13.72
CA LYS A 32 -25.79 1.36 13.74
C LYS A 32 -24.52 2.04 14.22
N LEU A 33 -24.29 3.33 13.92
CA LEU A 33 -23.05 4.03 14.25
C LEU A 33 -22.71 4.03 15.75
N GLY A 34 -23.70 3.98 16.63
CA GLY A 34 -23.49 3.91 18.08
C GLY A 34 -23.57 2.51 18.69
N SER A 35 -23.96 1.50 17.91
CA SER A 35 -24.36 0.19 18.47
C SER A 35 -23.54 -1.00 17.97
N VAL A 36 -22.92 -0.89 16.80
CA VAL A 36 -22.13 -1.98 16.22
C VAL A 36 -20.75 -1.51 15.76
N PRO A 37 -19.71 -2.36 15.84
CA PRO A 37 -18.40 -2.06 15.27
C PRO A 37 -18.52 -1.90 13.74
N TYR A 38 -17.82 -0.89 13.20
CA TYR A 38 -17.77 -0.67 11.76
C TYR A 38 -16.36 -0.31 11.30
N VAL A 39 -16.13 -0.42 10.00
CA VAL A 39 -14.89 0.01 9.35
C VAL A 39 -15.22 1.08 8.30
N ILE A 40 -14.27 1.97 8.04
CA ILE A 40 -14.38 2.93 6.94
C ILE A 40 -13.55 2.42 5.77
N ARG A 41 -14.17 2.33 4.59
CA ARG A 41 -13.50 1.90 3.35
C ARG A 41 -13.42 3.05 2.36
N PHE A 42 -12.38 3.01 1.55
CA PHE A 42 -12.31 3.85 0.36
C PHE A 42 -13.21 3.26 -0.73
N LYS A 43 -14.19 4.03 -1.18
CA LYS A 43 -15.08 3.62 -2.28
C LYS A 43 -14.37 3.91 -3.60
N VAL A 44 -13.84 2.89 -4.26
CA VAL A 44 -13.20 3.03 -5.56
C VAL A 44 -14.27 3.05 -6.67
N GLU A 45 -14.30 4.11 -7.47
CA GLU A 45 -15.14 4.13 -8.66
C GLU A 45 -14.41 3.46 -9.84
N PRO A 46 -15.03 2.48 -10.51
CA PRO A 46 -14.43 1.82 -11.66
C PRO A 46 -14.37 2.72 -12.89
N GLY A 47 -13.54 2.34 -13.86
CA GLY A 47 -13.46 3.02 -15.16
C GLY A 47 -12.51 4.23 -15.18
N LYS A 48 -11.73 4.46 -14.12
CA LYS A 48 -10.69 5.49 -14.11
C LYS A 48 -9.33 4.86 -14.42
N ASN A 49 -8.59 5.47 -15.35
CA ASN A 49 -7.17 5.17 -15.54
C ASN A 49 -6.35 6.03 -14.58
N ILE A 50 -5.68 5.38 -13.62
CA ILE A 50 -4.84 6.03 -12.62
C ILE A 50 -3.41 6.02 -13.15
N ILE A 51 -2.81 7.20 -13.30
CA ILE A 51 -1.47 7.36 -13.84
C ILE A 51 -0.53 7.76 -12.70
N LEU A 52 0.58 7.06 -12.58
CA LEU A 52 1.68 7.35 -11.69
C LEU A 52 2.95 7.57 -12.52
N ASP A 53 3.55 8.75 -12.41
CA ASP A 53 4.87 9.02 -12.95
C ASP A 53 5.93 8.64 -11.91
N ASP A 54 6.45 7.42 -12.02
CA ASP A 54 7.45 6.88 -11.11
C ASP A 54 8.85 7.21 -11.58
N LEU A 55 9.69 7.71 -10.67
CA LEU A 55 11.04 8.18 -10.98
C LEU A 55 11.96 7.10 -11.56
N ILE A 56 11.66 5.83 -11.29
CA ILE A 56 12.48 4.69 -11.71
C ILE A 56 11.79 3.89 -12.81
N ARG A 57 10.46 3.69 -12.65
CA ARG A 57 9.65 2.86 -13.55
C ARG A 57 9.07 3.65 -14.73
N GLY A 58 9.16 4.98 -14.71
CA GLY A 58 8.47 5.84 -15.66
C GLY A 58 6.96 5.84 -15.44
N VAL A 59 6.20 6.06 -16.50
CA VAL A 59 4.74 6.13 -16.42
C VAL A 59 4.14 4.74 -16.22
N VAL A 60 3.51 4.53 -15.05
CA VAL A 60 2.76 3.32 -14.72
C VAL A 60 1.28 3.64 -14.71
N GLN A 61 0.47 2.76 -15.30
CA GLN A 61 -0.98 2.94 -15.41
C GLN A 61 -1.71 1.81 -14.70
N PHE A 62 -2.80 2.16 -14.01
CA PHE A 62 -3.63 1.20 -13.29
C PHE A 62 -5.10 1.44 -13.63
N ASP A 63 -5.83 0.35 -13.85
CA ASP A 63 -7.28 0.39 -13.99
C ASP A 63 -7.94 0.35 -12.60
N SER A 64 -8.72 1.38 -12.27
CA SER A 64 -9.44 1.43 -10.99
C SER A 64 -10.45 0.29 -10.83
N GLY A 65 -10.94 -0.30 -11.91
CA GLY A 65 -11.83 -1.46 -11.87
C GLY A 65 -11.18 -2.74 -11.32
N GLN A 66 -9.85 -2.76 -11.19
CA GLN A 66 -9.10 -3.87 -10.58
C GLN A 66 -8.82 -3.66 -9.09
N LEU A 67 -9.13 -2.48 -8.56
CA LEU A 67 -8.88 -2.15 -7.16
C LEU A 67 -10.08 -2.57 -6.31
N ASP A 68 -9.77 -3.00 -5.09
CA ASP A 68 -10.75 -3.23 -4.04
C ASP A 68 -10.96 -2.00 -3.16
N ASP A 69 -12.13 -1.94 -2.53
CA ASP A 69 -12.46 -0.89 -1.55
C ASP A 69 -11.72 -1.16 -0.24
N LYS A 70 -10.45 -0.76 -0.16
CA LYS A 70 -9.60 -1.01 1.01
C LYS A 70 -10.16 -0.37 2.28
N VAL A 71 -10.01 -1.08 3.40
CA VAL A 71 -10.27 -0.51 4.72
C VAL A 71 -9.25 0.59 4.99
N LEU A 72 -9.72 1.78 5.33
CA LEU A 72 -8.91 2.90 5.74
C LEU A 72 -8.85 3.06 7.26
N MET A 73 -10.01 2.90 7.94
CA MET A 73 -10.11 2.91 9.40
C MET A 73 -10.67 1.59 9.88
N LYS A 74 -10.00 0.99 10.85
CA LYS A 74 -10.44 -0.24 11.52
C LYS A 74 -11.51 0.06 12.57
N SER A 75 -12.21 -0.98 13.00
CA SER A 75 -13.27 -0.86 14.02
C SER A 75 -12.76 -0.45 15.42
N ASP A 76 -11.48 -0.56 15.68
CA ASP A 76 -10.80 -0.08 16.87
C ASP A 76 -10.43 1.41 16.80
N GLY A 77 -10.80 2.11 15.73
CA GLY A 77 -10.47 3.52 15.49
C GLY A 77 -9.06 3.75 14.95
N MET A 78 -8.27 2.71 14.73
CA MET A 78 -6.92 2.84 14.19
C MET A 78 -6.93 2.87 12.65
N PRO A 79 -6.15 3.77 12.02
CA PRO A 79 -6.00 3.76 10.56
C PRO A 79 -5.25 2.50 10.11
N THR A 80 -5.53 2.09 8.87
CA THR A 80 -4.67 1.14 8.18
C THR A 80 -3.42 1.84 7.64
N TYR A 81 -2.42 1.06 7.24
CA TYR A 81 -1.18 1.56 6.65
C TYR A 81 -1.45 2.59 5.53
N HIS A 82 -2.39 2.31 4.64
CA HIS A 82 -2.63 3.18 3.48
C HIS A 82 -3.08 4.59 3.87
N LEU A 83 -4.00 4.69 4.83
CA LEU A 83 -4.46 6.00 5.30
C LEU A 83 -3.38 6.69 6.12
N ALA A 84 -2.77 5.98 7.07
CA ALA A 84 -1.73 6.54 7.93
C ALA A 84 -0.55 7.07 7.10
N ASN A 85 -0.05 6.27 6.14
CA ASN A 85 1.08 6.67 5.30
C ASN A 85 0.78 7.96 4.51
N VAL A 86 -0.37 8.05 3.84
CA VAL A 86 -0.73 9.25 3.04
C VAL A 86 -0.89 10.49 3.93
N VAL A 87 -1.51 10.35 5.11
CA VAL A 87 -1.69 11.47 6.05
C VAL A 87 -0.36 11.91 6.65
N ASP A 88 0.48 10.97 7.07
CA ASP A 88 1.80 11.26 7.63
C ASP A 88 2.71 11.92 6.59
N ASP A 89 2.76 11.38 5.38
CA ASP A 89 3.54 11.96 4.28
C ASP A 89 3.11 13.40 3.97
N TYR A 90 1.80 13.67 3.98
CA TYR A 90 1.26 15.02 3.80
C TYR A 90 1.66 15.97 4.93
N LEU A 91 1.42 15.57 6.18
CA LEU A 91 1.70 16.39 7.37
C LEU A 91 3.20 16.64 7.56
N MET A 92 4.02 15.65 7.26
CA MET A 92 5.49 15.73 7.33
C MET A 92 6.10 16.39 6.10
N LYS A 93 5.29 16.77 5.11
CA LYS A 93 5.74 17.40 3.84
C LYS A 93 6.78 16.55 3.10
N ILE A 94 6.55 15.25 3.07
CA ILE A 94 7.42 14.31 2.34
C ILE A 94 7.35 14.64 0.85
N THR A 95 8.50 14.81 0.22
CA THR A 95 8.61 15.14 -1.20
C THR A 95 8.85 13.94 -2.09
N HIS A 96 9.44 12.87 -1.54
CA HIS A 96 9.79 11.66 -2.28
C HIS A 96 9.51 10.42 -1.42
N VAL A 97 8.79 9.46 -1.99
CA VAL A 97 8.56 8.13 -1.41
C VAL A 97 9.40 7.12 -2.16
N ILE A 98 10.49 6.66 -1.53
CA ILE A 98 11.42 5.68 -2.09
C ILE A 98 11.19 4.35 -1.38
N ARG A 99 10.79 3.30 -2.12
CA ARG A 99 10.45 2.00 -1.53
C ARG A 99 10.61 0.86 -2.53
N GLY A 100 10.54 -0.38 -2.07
CA GLY A 100 10.63 -1.55 -2.93
C GLY A 100 9.40 -1.69 -3.84
N GLU A 101 9.58 -2.31 -5.00
CA GLU A 101 8.53 -2.51 -6.01
C GLU A 101 7.35 -3.37 -5.53
N GLU A 102 7.52 -4.14 -4.45
CA GLU A 102 6.43 -4.88 -3.81
C GLU A 102 5.28 -3.98 -3.32
N TRP A 103 5.56 -2.68 -3.17
CA TRP A 103 4.58 -1.67 -2.77
C TRP A 103 3.91 -0.96 -3.97
N LEU A 104 4.38 -1.23 -5.18
CA LEU A 104 3.80 -0.63 -6.39
C LEU A 104 2.29 -0.91 -6.53
N PRO A 105 1.76 -2.10 -6.19
CA PRO A 105 0.31 -2.35 -6.22
C PRO A 105 -0.50 -1.47 -5.25
N SER A 106 0.12 -0.85 -4.24
CA SER A 106 -0.54 0.09 -3.32
C SER A 106 -0.58 1.52 -3.85
N ALA A 107 0.26 1.85 -4.81
CA ALA A 107 0.41 3.20 -5.33
C ALA A 107 -0.91 3.80 -5.88
N PRO A 108 -1.73 3.08 -6.66
CA PRO A 108 -2.96 3.64 -7.18
C PRO A 108 -3.95 4.06 -6.09
N LEU A 109 -4.03 3.33 -4.97
CA LEU A 109 -4.84 3.73 -3.84
C LEU A 109 -4.30 5.01 -3.18
N HIS A 110 -2.97 5.16 -3.06
CA HIS A 110 -2.37 6.37 -2.51
C HIS A 110 -2.67 7.58 -3.42
N VAL A 111 -2.55 7.45 -4.73
CA VAL A 111 -2.93 8.51 -5.69
C VAL A 111 -4.39 8.92 -5.49
N LEU A 112 -5.29 7.95 -5.42
CA LEU A 112 -6.72 8.21 -5.19
C LEU A 112 -7.00 8.88 -3.84
N LEU A 113 -6.23 8.55 -2.79
CA LEU A 113 -6.35 9.20 -1.48
C LEU A 113 -5.89 10.67 -1.54
N TYR A 114 -4.76 10.96 -2.18
CA TYR A 114 -4.31 12.35 -2.40
C TYR A 114 -5.34 13.15 -3.18
N GLU A 115 -5.97 12.58 -4.19
CA GLU A 115 -7.05 13.21 -4.95
C GLU A 115 -8.29 13.46 -4.09
N ALA A 116 -8.73 12.45 -3.33
CA ALA A 116 -9.92 12.54 -2.49
C ALA A 116 -9.79 13.58 -1.38
N PHE A 117 -8.59 13.79 -0.86
CA PHE A 117 -8.28 14.83 0.12
C PHE A 117 -8.04 16.22 -0.52
N GLY A 118 -7.99 16.33 -1.85
CA GLY A 118 -7.66 17.57 -2.54
C GLY A 118 -6.18 17.96 -2.43
N TRP A 119 -5.28 16.99 -2.19
CA TRP A 119 -3.85 17.19 -1.96
C TRP A 119 -2.98 16.89 -3.18
N ASN A 120 -3.56 16.88 -4.39
CA ASN A 120 -2.85 16.53 -5.63
C ASN A 120 -1.57 17.35 -5.85
N GLN A 121 -1.61 18.64 -5.50
CA GLN A 121 -0.51 19.58 -5.73
C GLN A 121 0.72 19.31 -4.84
N VAL A 122 0.53 18.57 -3.76
CA VAL A 122 1.57 18.26 -2.78
C VAL A 122 1.84 16.77 -2.64
N MET A 123 1.29 15.98 -3.57
CA MET A 123 1.57 14.54 -3.63
C MET A 123 3.07 14.31 -3.85
N PRO A 124 3.73 13.46 -3.05
CA PRO A 124 5.14 13.17 -3.23
C PRO A 124 5.41 12.47 -4.56
N ARG A 125 6.62 12.60 -5.06
CA ARG A 125 7.10 11.79 -6.18
C ARG A 125 7.43 10.38 -5.69
N PHE A 126 7.13 9.38 -6.48
CA PHE A 126 7.35 7.98 -6.12
C PHE A 126 8.57 7.41 -6.85
N ALA A 127 9.30 6.54 -6.18
CA ALA A 127 10.41 5.79 -6.73
C ALA A 127 10.36 4.34 -6.24
N HIS A 128 9.94 3.42 -7.10
CA HIS A 128 9.84 2.00 -6.77
C HIS A 128 11.08 1.25 -7.25
N LEU A 129 11.96 0.92 -6.29
CA LEU A 129 13.21 0.19 -6.52
C LEU A 129 12.93 -1.29 -6.81
N PRO A 130 13.72 -1.92 -7.70
CA PRO A 130 13.64 -3.37 -7.88
C PRO A 130 14.00 -4.11 -6.59
N LEU A 131 13.50 -5.34 -6.46
CA LEU A 131 13.83 -6.20 -5.34
C LEU A 131 15.30 -6.58 -5.38
N LEU A 132 15.95 -6.59 -4.21
CA LEU A 132 17.23 -7.23 -4.04
C LEU A 132 17.01 -8.76 -4.08
N MET A 133 17.65 -9.40 -5.05
CA MET A 133 17.56 -10.84 -5.22
C MET A 133 18.64 -11.56 -4.41
N ARG A 134 18.39 -12.80 -4.03
CA ARG A 134 19.41 -13.66 -3.44
C ARG A 134 20.57 -13.87 -4.41
N PRO A 135 21.80 -14.11 -3.92
CA PRO A 135 22.95 -14.39 -4.78
C PRO A 135 22.78 -15.61 -5.67
N ASP A 136 21.96 -16.59 -5.23
CA ASP A 136 21.60 -17.78 -5.99
C ASP A 136 20.51 -17.56 -7.05
N GLY A 137 19.96 -16.33 -7.14
CA GLY A 137 18.89 -15.97 -8.05
C GLY A 137 17.50 -16.48 -7.67
N ASN A 138 17.36 -17.22 -6.58
CA ASN A 138 16.13 -17.89 -6.17
C ASN A 138 15.26 -17.04 -5.22
N GLY A 139 14.75 -15.94 -5.72
CA GLY A 139 13.77 -15.11 -4.99
C GLY A 139 14.37 -13.90 -4.29
N LYS A 140 13.51 -13.17 -3.57
CA LYS A 140 13.85 -11.94 -2.87
C LYS A 140 14.78 -12.20 -1.70
N LEU A 141 15.84 -11.39 -1.57
CA LEU A 141 16.69 -11.34 -0.40
C LEU A 141 15.89 -10.88 0.82
N SER A 142 15.95 -11.64 1.91
CA SER A 142 15.26 -11.32 3.16
C SER A 142 16.26 -11.17 4.31
N LYS A 143 15.82 -10.58 5.42
CA LYS A 143 16.63 -10.47 6.64
C LYS A 143 17.12 -11.85 7.16
N ARG A 144 16.36 -12.92 6.91
CA ARG A 144 16.70 -14.28 7.32
C ARG A 144 17.87 -14.85 6.50
N ASP A 145 18.10 -14.32 5.31
CA ASP A 145 19.19 -14.76 4.45
C ASP A 145 20.52 -14.11 4.83
N ALA A 146 20.51 -13.07 5.66
CA ALA A 146 21.68 -12.30 6.06
C ALA A 146 22.76 -13.19 6.73
N ASP A 147 22.34 -14.04 7.67
CA ASP A 147 23.25 -14.94 8.39
C ASP A 147 23.86 -16.01 7.47
N GLN A 148 23.10 -16.46 6.45
CA GLN A 148 23.55 -17.48 5.51
C GLN A 148 24.53 -16.93 4.45
N HIS A 149 24.40 -15.66 4.11
CA HIS A 149 25.17 -15.01 3.05
C HIS A 149 26.17 -13.96 3.56
N GLY A 150 26.27 -13.79 4.88
CA GLY A 150 27.26 -12.93 5.51
C GLY A 150 27.02 -11.43 5.34
N PHE A 151 25.77 -10.99 5.06
CA PHE A 151 25.49 -9.55 5.03
C PHE A 151 25.00 -9.06 6.40
N PRO A 152 25.37 -7.86 6.81
CA PRO A 152 24.81 -7.24 8.00
C PRO A 152 23.35 -6.82 7.75
N ILE A 153 22.45 -7.14 8.69
CA ILE A 153 21.07 -6.65 8.66
C ILE A 153 21.03 -5.12 8.89
N PHE A 154 21.95 -4.63 9.71
CA PHE A 154 22.18 -3.22 10.00
C PHE A 154 23.63 -2.89 9.70
N PRO A 155 23.94 -2.00 8.73
CA PRO A 155 25.30 -1.70 8.31
C PRO A 155 26.02 -0.70 9.24
N LEU A 156 25.94 -0.91 10.57
CA LEU A 156 26.67 -0.07 11.53
C LEU A 156 28.16 -0.40 11.56
N ASN A 157 28.50 -1.70 11.50
CA ASN A 157 29.87 -2.18 11.37
C ASN A 157 29.83 -3.51 10.59
N TRP A 158 30.37 -3.52 9.39
CA TRP A 158 30.50 -4.73 8.60
C TRP A 158 31.99 -5.13 8.50
N LYS A 159 32.28 -6.35 8.89
CA LYS A 159 33.60 -6.91 8.71
C LYS A 159 33.64 -7.70 7.41
N ASP A 160 34.46 -7.26 6.48
CA ASP A 160 34.67 -7.96 5.22
C ASP A 160 35.21 -9.38 5.52
N PRO A 161 34.51 -10.44 5.14
CA PRO A 161 34.94 -11.80 5.41
C PRO A 161 36.24 -12.19 4.68
N ALA A 162 36.57 -11.50 3.58
CA ALA A 162 37.79 -11.79 2.80
C ALA A 162 39.00 -11.04 3.32
N THR A 163 38.86 -9.80 3.74
CA THR A 163 39.96 -8.92 4.17
C THR A 163 40.06 -8.75 5.69
N GLY A 164 38.98 -9.00 6.41
CA GLY A 164 38.87 -8.77 7.84
C GLY A 164 38.74 -7.31 8.24
N GLU A 165 38.68 -6.37 7.28
CA GLU A 165 38.51 -4.96 7.51
C GLU A 165 37.11 -4.61 7.96
N ILE A 166 36.97 -3.65 8.86
CA ILE A 166 35.68 -3.15 9.36
C ILE A 166 35.31 -1.90 8.55
N ALA A 167 34.30 -2.05 7.68
CA ALA A 167 33.63 -0.91 7.08
C ALA A 167 32.68 -0.30 8.12
N LYS A 168 32.81 1.00 8.37
CA LYS A 168 31.88 1.77 9.18
C LYS A 168 30.82 2.35 8.25
N GLY A 169 29.51 2.11 8.55
CA GLY A 169 28.39 2.71 7.88
C GLY A 169 28.15 4.15 8.34
#